data_3cf80d77233406ad91a7434679b196f5
#
_entry.id   3cf80d77233406ad91a7434679b196f5
#
_cell.length_a   1.000
_cell.length_b   1.000
_cell.length_c   1.000
_cell.angle_alpha   90.00
_cell.angle_beta   90.00
_cell.angle_gamma   90.00
#
_symmetry.space_group_name_H-M   'P 1'
#
loop_
_entity.id
_entity.type
_entity.pdbx_description
1 polymer ?
#
loop_
_entity_poly.entity_id
_entity_poly.type
_entity_poly.pdbx_seq_one_letter_code
_entity_poly.pdbx_strand_id
1 'polypeptide(L)' 'MTECEKRELIRSIALGMPFEEISRVYEMPMEDITAFYSENRDDINEEIQFQKFKYGGE' A
#
# COMPACT_ATOMS: atom_id res chain seq x y z
N MET A 1 -3.34 5.19 -13.49
CA MET A 1 -2.85 5.54 -12.16
C MET A 1 -1.53 6.27 -12.27
N THR A 2 -1.44 7.42 -11.63
CA THR A 2 -0.22 8.21 -11.68
C THR A 2 0.82 7.65 -10.69
N GLU A 3 2.04 8.13 -10.84
CA GLU A 3 3.10 7.72 -9.91
C GLU A 3 2.77 8.12 -8.48
N CYS A 4 2.19 9.30 -8.30
CA CYS A 4 1.82 9.75 -6.96
C CYS A 4 0.76 8.86 -6.35
N GLU A 5 -0.25 8.51 -7.13
CA GLU A 5 -1.31 7.63 -6.64
C GLU A 5 -0.78 6.24 -6.31
N LYS A 6 0.12 5.74 -7.15
CA LYS A 6 0.71 4.44 -6.92
C LYS A 6 1.49 4.43 -5.60
N ARG A 7 2.26 5.47 -5.39
CA ARG A 7 3.06 5.58 -4.17
C ARG A 7 2.18 5.70 -2.93
N GLU A 8 1.09 6.47 -3.05
CA GLU A 8 0.17 6.60 -1.92
C GLU A 8 -0.50 5.28 -1.60
N LEU A 9 -0.86 4.53 -2.64
CA LEU A 9 -1.50 3.24 -2.44
C LEU A 9 -0.54 2.27 -1.75
N ILE A 10 0.71 2.26 -2.19
CA ILE A 10 1.72 1.42 -1.56
C ILE A 10 1.87 1.79 -0.10
N ARG A 11 1.90 3.08 0.19
CA ARG A 11 2.05 3.53 1.57
C ARG A 11 0.84 3.14 2.41
N SER A 12 -0.36 3.26 1.87
CA SER A 12 -1.56 2.88 2.61
C SER A 12 -1.54 1.41 2.96
N ILE A 13 -1.15 0.57 2.01
CA ILE A 13 -1.08 -0.86 2.26
C ILE A 13 -0.01 -1.15 3.32
N ALA A 14 1.12 -0.48 3.21
CA ALA A 14 2.22 -0.70 4.16
C ALA A 14 1.84 -0.28 5.56
N LEU A 15 0.98 0.72 5.69
CA LEU A 15 0.53 1.18 7.00
C LEU A 15 -0.50 0.24 7.61
N GLY A 16 -0.96 -0.74 6.85
CA GLY A 16 -1.91 -1.71 7.39
C GLY A 16 -3.36 -1.36 7.17
N MET A 17 -3.64 -0.43 6.26
CA MET A 17 -5.01 -0.08 5.98
C MET A 17 -5.74 -1.28 5.37
N PRO A 18 -6.94 -1.62 5.87
CA PRO A 18 -7.68 -2.75 5.32
C PRO A 18 -8.00 -2.54 3.84
N PHE A 19 -7.98 -3.64 3.09
CA PHE A 19 -8.27 -3.56 1.66
C PHE A 19 -9.67 -3.00 1.40
N GLU A 20 -10.61 -3.31 2.29
CA GLU A 20 -11.96 -2.78 2.14
C GLU A 20 -11.98 -1.26 2.18
N GLU A 21 -11.20 -0.71 3.08
CA GLU A 21 -11.14 0.74 3.20
C GLU A 21 -10.42 1.35 2.02
N ILE A 22 -9.35 0.71 1.57
CA ILE A 22 -8.63 1.17 0.39
C ILE A 22 -9.55 1.15 -0.82
N SER A 23 -10.34 0.11 -0.94
CA SER A 23 -11.29 -0.01 -2.04
C SER A 23 -12.24 1.18 -2.07
N ARG A 24 -12.70 1.60 -0.90
CA ARG A 24 -13.64 2.70 -0.79
C ARG A 24 -12.96 4.03 -1.06
N VAL A 25 -11.81 4.25 -0.46
CA VAL A 25 -11.12 5.53 -0.55
C VAL A 25 -10.60 5.78 -1.95
N TYR A 26 -10.05 4.75 -2.58
CA TYR A 26 -9.45 4.89 -3.90
C TYR A 26 -10.41 4.51 -5.01
N GLU A 27 -11.63 4.09 -4.65
CA GLU A 27 -12.65 3.70 -5.63
C GLU A 27 -12.13 2.63 -6.57
N MET A 28 -11.53 1.60 -6.00
CA MET A 28 -10.98 0.48 -6.75
C MET A 28 -11.66 -0.82 -6.33
N PRO A 29 -11.94 -1.71 -7.29
CA PRO A 29 -12.45 -3.04 -6.92
C PRO A 29 -11.43 -3.79 -6.07
N MET A 30 -11.93 -4.66 -5.21
CA MET A 30 -11.06 -5.45 -4.35
C MET A 30 -10.07 -6.27 -5.16
N GLU A 31 -10.52 -6.84 -6.28
CA GLU A 31 -9.62 -7.64 -7.10
C GLU A 31 -8.48 -6.82 -7.68
N ASP A 32 -8.74 -5.55 -7.97
CA ASP A 32 -7.67 -4.68 -8.47
C ASP A 32 -6.65 -4.42 -7.36
N ILE A 33 -7.11 -4.26 -6.14
CA ILE A 33 -6.22 -4.03 -5.02
C ILE A 33 -5.38 -5.28 -4.76
N THR A 34 -5.98 -6.44 -4.83
CA THR A 34 -5.27 -7.69 -4.65
C THR A 34 -4.20 -7.86 -5.72
N ALA A 35 -4.55 -7.57 -6.97
CA ALA A 35 -3.60 -7.66 -8.07
C ALA A 35 -2.46 -6.66 -7.88
N PHE A 36 -2.80 -5.46 -7.47
CA PHE A 36 -1.80 -4.42 -7.23
C PHE A 36 -0.82 -4.87 -6.13
N TYR A 37 -1.37 -5.42 -5.06
CA TYR A 37 -0.54 -5.90 -3.95
C TYR A 37 0.44 -6.97 -4.44
N SER A 38 -0.06 -7.89 -5.24
CA SER A 38 0.77 -8.97 -5.74
C SER A 38 1.86 -8.46 -6.67
N GLU A 39 1.51 -7.51 -7.54
CA GLU A 39 2.45 -6.99 -8.52
C GLU A 39 3.51 -6.09 -7.90
N ASN A 40 3.15 -5.40 -6.82
CA ASN A 40 4.06 -4.44 -6.21
C ASN A 40 4.52 -4.88 -4.83
N ARG A 41 4.56 -6.18 -4.62
CA ARG A 41 4.86 -6.72 -3.31
C ARG A 41 6.22 -6.30 -2.80
N ASP A 42 7.21 -6.27 -3.67
CA ASP A 42 8.56 -5.88 -3.27
C ASP A 42 8.59 -4.44 -2.81
N ASP A 43 7.93 -3.57 -3.57
CA ASP A 43 7.86 -2.16 -3.20
C ASP A 43 7.13 -1.98 -1.87
N ILE A 44 6.06 -2.74 -1.68
CA ILE A 44 5.30 -2.65 -0.44
C ILE A 44 6.13 -3.13 0.73
N ASN A 45 6.87 -4.21 0.56
CA ASN A 45 7.74 -4.70 1.61
C ASN A 45 8.82 -3.68 1.96
N GLU A 46 9.38 -3.04 0.96
CA GLU A 46 10.36 -1.99 1.21
C GLU A 46 9.76 -0.85 2.02
N GLU A 47 8.54 -0.47 1.68
CA GLU A 47 7.89 0.60 2.41
C GLU A 47 7.63 0.19 3.85
N ILE A 48 7.22 -1.05 4.07
CA ILE A 48 7.01 -1.55 5.42
C ILE A 48 8.29 -1.48 6.23
N GLN A 49 9.40 -1.89 5.65
CA GLN A 49 10.68 -1.85 6.33
C GLN A 49 11.09 -0.41 6.64
N PHE A 50 10.86 0.47 5.68
CA PHE A 50 11.20 1.87 5.86
C PHE A 50 10.40 2.47 7.02
N GLN A 51 9.11 2.16 7.09
CA GLN A 51 8.27 2.71 8.15
C GLN A 51 8.63 2.13 9.51
N LYS A 52 8.97 0.85 9.54
CA LYS A 52 9.42 0.25 10.78
C LYS A 52 10.66 0.95 11.29
N PHE A 53 11.60 1.19 10.39
CA PHE A 53 12.84 1.84 10.75
C PHE A 53 12.58 3.26 11.23
N LYS A 54 11.66 3.95 10.55
CA LYS A 54 11.43 5.34 10.85
C LYS A 54 10.59 5.54 12.12
N TYR A 55 9.63 4.69 12.35
CA TYR A 55 8.68 4.91 13.44
C TYR A 55 8.84 3.93 14.58
N GLY A 56 9.24 2.72 14.28
CA GLY A 56 9.28 1.69 15.29
C GLY A 56 10.65 1.42 15.82
N GLY A 57 11.63 2.14 15.33
CA GLY A 57 12.98 1.82 15.71
C GLY A 57 13.36 2.37 17.00
N GLU A 58 13.00 2.48 17.83
CA GLU A 58 13.46 2.93 18.93
C GLU A 58 14.20 2.46 19.44
#